data_3f2716168d49e690a90a8ba9e629a883
#
_entry.id   3f2716168d49e690a90a8ba9e629a883
#
_cell.length_a   1.000
_cell.length_b   1.000
_cell.length_c   1.000
_cell.angle_alpha   90.00
_cell.angle_beta   90.00
_cell.angle_gamma   90.00
#
_symmetry.space_group_name_H-M   'P 1'
#
loop_
_entity.id
_entity.type
_entity.pdbx_description
1 polymer ?
#
loop_
_entity_poly.entity_id
_entity_poly.type
_entity_poly.pdbx_seq_one_letter_code
_entity_poly.pdbx_strand_id
1 'polypeptide(L)'
;MAGVQTAVALREQGYTGPVTLLGAEPHQPYDRPPLSKAVLLGKAEDSAFDVDFEGLDIRLRLGTEVTGLRAGARELDTEAGPVPYEALVLATGAEPLTLPGSEGVRGVHLLRTLDDAARLRPVLADAQAVVVVGAGWIGAEFATAAREAGCAVTVVEAADRVLAGALPAEVGEAMGRWYAQAGATLLTGARVASVEPGRVLLADGRELPAGAVIVGIGARPATAWLADSGIDLGPDGSVTADAWLRTSLEDVYAVGDCASFPSARYGTRLLVHHWDNALQGPRVVAADILSGGTDRAYDPVPYFWSEQFGRFVQYAGHHDGADETVWRGDPGDPAWSVCWLRDGALVAVLAVGRPRDLAQGRRLIESGTALDPAKVADPGTPLKSAAA
;
A
#
# COMPACT_ATOMS: atom_id res chain seq x y z
N MET A 1 -5.34 -3.95 -9.24
CA MET A 1 -5.26 -5.26 -8.52
C MET A 1 -6.63 -5.72 -8.05
N ALA A 2 -7.25 -5.11 -7.05
CA ALA A 2 -8.48 -5.64 -6.42
C ALA A 2 -9.64 -5.87 -7.42
N GLY A 3 -9.93 -4.93 -8.31
CA GLY A 3 -10.96 -5.11 -9.33
C GLY A 3 -10.69 -6.27 -10.29
N VAL A 4 -9.45 -6.41 -10.76
CA VAL A 4 -9.03 -7.55 -11.61
C VAL A 4 -9.22 -8.87 -10.87
N GLN A 5 -8.73 -8.95 -9.63
CA GLN A 5 -8.84 -10.17 -8.83
C GLN A 5 -10.29 -10.52 -8.51
N THR A 6 -11.17 -9.51 -8.35
CA THR A 6 -12.61 -9.76 -8.18
C THR A 6 -13.22 -10.37 -9.46
N ALA A 7 -12.92 -9.79 -10.62
CA ALA A 7 -13.43 -10.30 -11.90
C ALA A 7 -12.93 -11.72 -12.18
N VAL A 8 -11.65 -12.00 -11.94
CA VAL A 8 -11.06 -13.33 -12.07
C VAL A 8 -11.68 -14.31 -11.06
N ALA A 9 -11.79 -13.93 -9.78
CA ALA A 9 -12.36 -14.79 -8.74
C ALA A 9 -13.83 -15.15 -9.01
N LEU A 10 -14.63 -14.24 -9.57
CA LEU A 10 -15.99 -14.53 -10.01
C LEU A 10 -16.00 -15.66 -11.04
N ARG A 11 -15.12 -15.59 -12.06
CA ARG A 11 -15.01 -16.63 -13.09
C ARG A 11 -14.49 -17.95 -12.54
N GLU A 12 -13.44 -17.92 -11.74
CA GLU A 12 -12.87 -19.12 -11.08
C GLU A 12 -13.90 -19.84 -10.21
N GLN A 13 -14.81 -19.09 -9.58
CA GLN A 13 -15.87 -19.63 -8.72
C GLN A 13 -17.17 -19.95 -9.47
N GLY A 14 -17.19 -19.79 -10.80
CA GLY A 14 -18.28 -20.27 -11.66
C GLY A 14 -19.37 -19.25 -11.98
N TYR A 15 -19.15 -17.95 -11.76
CA TYR A 15 -20.09 -16.93 -12.21
C TYR A 15 -20.11 -16.84 -13.74
N THR A 16 -21.29 -17.00 -14.34
CA THR A 16 -21.49 -17.03 -15.81
C THR A 16 -22.16 -15.77 -16.36
N GLY A 17 -22.63 -14.87 -15.49
CA GLY A 17 -23.25 -13.60 -15.91
C GLY A 17 -22.22 -12.60 -16.44
N PRO A 18 -22.65 -11.44 -16.95
CA PRO A 18 -21.76 -10.43 -17.48
C PRO A 18 -20.86 -9.82 -16.37
N VAL A 19 -19.57 -9.67 -16.67
CA VAL A 19 -18.61 -8.99 -15.80
C VAL A 19 -17.99 -7.84 -16.58
N THR A 20 -18.12 -6.62 -16.05
CA THR A 20 -17.50 -5.42 -16.64
C THR A 20 -16.55 -4.79 -15.62
N LEU A 21 -15.30 -4.57 -16.02
CA LEU A 21 -14.28 -3.87 -15.24
C LEU A 21 -14.06 -2.48 -15.85
N LEU A 22 -14.38 -1.42 -15.06
CA LEU A 22 -14.12 -0.05 -15.43
C LEU A 22 -12.83 0.45 -14.80
N GLY A 23 -12.03 1.19 -15.56
CA GLY A 23 -10.80 1.81 -15.07
C GLY A 23 -10.62 3.20 -15.68
N ALA A 24 -10.27 4.19 -14.85
CA ALA A 24 -10.02 5.56 -15.29
C ALA A 24 -8.76 5.68 -16.14
N GLU A 25 -7.75 4.84 -15.90
CA GLU A 25 -6.50 4.82 -16.69
C GLU A 25 -6.74 4.14 -18.05
N PRO A 26 -6.07 4.63 -19.13
CA PRO A 26 -6.21 4.03 -20.47
C PRO A 26 -5.39 2.76 -20.65
N HIS A 27 -4.57 2.40 -19.68
CA HIS A 27 -3.66 1.26 -19.73
C HIS A 27 -4.37 -0.06 -19.39
N GLN A 28 -3.91 -1.17 -19.97
CA GLN A 28 -4.27 -2.50 -19.48
C GLN A 28 -4.02 -2.59 -17.97
N PRO A 29 -4.86 -3.30 -17.21
CA PRO A 29 -4.64 -3.45 -15.79
C PRO A 29 -3.24 -3.97 -15.47
N TYR A 30 -2.57 -3.34 -14.52
CA TYR A 30 -1.17 -3.59 -14.19
C TYR A 30 -0.93 -3.63 -12.68
N ASP A 31 0.23 -4.19 -12.30
CA ASP A 31 0.67 -4.26 -10.92
C ASP A 31 1.48 -3.01 -10.52
N ARG A 32 1.14 -2.38 -9.37
CA ARG A 32 1.75 -1.11 -8.94
C ARG A 32 3.11 -1.27 -8.24
N PRO A 33 3.41 -2.34 -7.46
CA PRO A 33 4.70 -2.45 -6.78
C PRO A 33 5.93 -2.35 -7.68
N PRO A 34 5.94 -2.81 -8.95
CA PRO A 34 7.08 -2.62 -9.85
C PRO A 34 7.33 -1.17 -10.27
N LEU A 35 6.33 -0.26 -10.11
CA LEU A 35 6.44 1.14 -10.54
C LEU A 35 7.52 1.93 -9.80
N SER A 36 7.82 1.58 -8.54
CA SER A 36 8.91 2.20 -7.75
C SER A 36 10.24 1.46 -7.89
N LYS A 37 10.31 0.41 -8.71
CA LYS A 37 11.44 -0.53 -8.83
C LYS A 37 11.82 -0.76 -10.30
N ALA A 38 11.54 -1.96 -10.81
CA ALA A 38 11.96 -2.40 -12.14
C ALA A 38 11.43 -1.50 -13.27
N VAL A 39 10.16 -1.08 -13.18
CA VAL A 39 9.56 -0.18 -14.18
C VAL A 39 10.22 1.20 -14.14
N LEU A 40 10.40 1.77 -12.94
CA LEU A 40 11.06 3.08 -12.78
C LEU A 40 12.49 3.08 -13.31
N LEU A 41 13.23 2.00 -13.04
CA LEU A 41 14.63 1.85 -13.49
C LEU A 41 14.78 1.43 -14.96
N GLY A 42 13.65 1.27 -15.69
CA GLY A 42 13.70 0.81 -17.08
C GLY A 42 14.15 -0.64 -17.27
N LYS A 43 14.16 -1.43 -16.19
CA LYS A 43 14.47 -2.88 -16.22
C LYS A 43 13.28 -3.72 -16.68
N ALA A 44 12.07 -3.17 -16.58
CA ALA A 44 10.86 -3.68 -17.16
C ALA A 44 10.15 -2.54 -17.92
N GLU A 45 9.48 -2.85 -19.01
CA GLU A 45 8.75 -1.87 -19.82
C GLU A 45 7.46 -1.45 -19.10
N ASP A 46 6.71 -2.43 -18.61
CA ASP A 46 5.49 -2.28 -17.85
C ASP A 46 5.37 -3.36 -16.74
N SER A 47 4.20 -3.47 -16.15
CA SER A 47 3.85 -4.48 -15.15
C SER A 47 2.42 -5.00 -15.37
N ALA A 48 1.96 -5.05 -16.63
CA ALA A 48 0.63 -5.54 -16.98
C ALA A 48 0.36 -6.94 -16.42
N PHE A 49 -0.89 -7.19 -16.01
CA PHE A 49 -1.28 -8.53 -15.57
C PHE A 49 -1.37 -9.48 -16.77
N ASP A 50 -0.82 -10.67 -16.61
CA ASP A 50 -1.01 -11.78 -17.55
C ASP A 50 -2.38 -12.44 -17.30
N VAL A 51 -3.43 -11.76 -17.73
CA VAL A 51 -4.83 -12.21 -17.62
C VAL A 51 -5.48 -12.16 -18.99
N ASP A 52 -6.00 -13.29 -19.45
CA ASP A 52 -6.80 -13.37 -20.67
C ASP A 52 -8.25 -12.93 -20.38
N PHE A 53 -8.46 -11.61 -20.39
CA PHE A 53 -9.77 -11.01 -20.11
C PHE A 53 -10.83 -11.43 -21.14
N GLU A 54 -10.45 -11.61 -22.41
CA GLU A 54 -11.35 -12.05 -23.47
C GLU A 54 -11.76 -13.51 -23.28
N GLY A 55 -10.81 -14.42 -23.06
CA GLY A 55 -11.09 -15.82 -22.79
C GLY A 55 -11.89 -16.05 -21.51
N LEU A 56 -11.77 -15.14 -20.52
CA LEU A 56 -12.57 -15.14 -19.30
C LEU A 56 -13.92 -14.41 -19.46
N ASP A 57 -14.26 -13.89 -20.65
CA ASP A 57 -15.47 -13.08 -20.88
C ASP A 57 -15.62 -11.91 -19.88
N ILE A 58 -14.52 -11.22 -19.61
CA ILE A 58 -14.47 -10.01 -18.78
C ILE A 58 -14.35 -8.80 -19.70
N ARG A 59 -15.37 -7.94 -19.71
CA ARG A 59 -15.36 -6.72 -20.52
C ARG A 59 -14.55 -5.62 -19.84
N LEU A 60 -13.47 -5.18 -20.47
CA LEU A 60 -12.72 -4.00 -20.04
C LEU A 60 -13.30 -2.71 -20.63
N ARG A 61 -13.45 -1.69 -19.79
CA ARG A 61 -13.76 -0.31 -20.18
C ARG A 61 -12.68 0.60 -19.58
N LEU A 62 -11.59 0.71 -20.32
CA LEU A 62 -10.43 1.54 -19.93
C LEU A 62 -10.69 3.00 -20.32
N GLY A 63 -9.96 3.93 -19.67
CA GLY A 63 -10.18 5.37 -19.83
C GLY A 63 -11.60 5.81 -19.45
N THR A 64 -12.26 5.04 -18.57
CA THR A 64 -13.63 5.33 -18.14
C THR A 64 -13.62 5.70 -16.66
N GLU A 65 -13.67 6.99 -16.40
CA GLU A 65 -13.79 7.52 -15.04
C GLU A 65 -15.24 7.44 -14.57
N VAL A 66 -15.41 6.93 -13.34
CA VAL A 66 -16.70 6.93 -12.65
C VAL A 66 -16.73 8.14 -11.73
N THR A 67 -17.74 9.01 -11.91
CA THR A 67 -17.84 10.29 -11.21
C THR A 67 -18.97 10.34 -10.20
N GLY A 68 -19.87 9.34 -10.19
CA GLY A 68 -21.00 9.29 -9.25
C GLY A 68 -21.60 7.90 -9.13
N LEU A 69 -22.25 7.64 -7.98
CA LEU A 69 -23.03 6.43 -7.71
C LEU A 69 -24.47 6.84 -7.39
N ARG A 70 -25.40 6.45 -8.24
CA ARG A 70 -26.84 6.61 -8.03
C ARG A 70 -27.44 5.32 -7.48
N ALA A 71 -27.28 5.11 -6.17
CA ALA A 71 -27.67 3.85 -5.52
C ALA A 71 -29.13 3.47 -5.76
N GLY A 72 -30.07 4.42 -5.67
CA GLY A 72 -31.51 4.17 -5.88
C GLY A 72 -31.85 3.75 -7.33
N ALA A 73 -31.05 4.15 -8.31
CA ALA A 73 -31.20 3.71 -9.70
C ALA A 73 -30.33 2.50 -10.06
N ARG A 74 -29.42 2.09 -9.16
CA ARG A 74 -28.38 1.05 -9.38
C ARG A 74 -27.53 1.36 -10.62
N GLU A 75 -27.05 2.61 -10.71
CA GLU A 75 -26.27 3.10 -11.85
C GLU A 75 -25.04 3.87 -11.39
N LEU A 76 -23.97 3.76 -12.17
CA LEU A 76 -22.77 4.58 -12.08
C LEU A 76 -22.81 5.69 -13.12
N ASP A 77 -22.40 6.89 -12.74
CA ASP A 77 -22.24 8.00 -13.67
C ASP A 77 -20.84 7.97 -14.30
N THR A 78 -20.78 8.07 -15.63
CA THR A 78 -19.55 8.21 -16.42
C THR A 78 -19.76 9.23 -17.53
N GLU A 79 -18.66 9.75 -18.10
CA GLU A 79 -18.75 10.67 -19.26
C GLU A 79 -19.45 10.03 -20.46
N ALA A 80 -19.36 8.71 -20.62
CA ALA A 80 -20.01 7.97 -21.71
C ALA A 80 -21.49 7.64 -21.42
N GLY A 81 -22.03 8.15 -20.30
CA GLY A 81 -23.38 7.89 -19.84
C GLY A 81 -23.47 6.91 -18.68
N PRO A 82 -24.68 6.62 -18.18
CA PRO A 82 -24.87 5.75 -17.02
C PRO A 82 -24.54 4.29 -17.33
N VAL A 83 -24.00 3.60 -16.31
CA VAL A 83 -23.70 2.18 -16.34
C VAL A 83 -24.52 1.49 -15.26
N PRO A 84 -25.53 0.66 -15.64
CA PRO A 84 -26.32 -0.09 -14.67
C PRO A 84 -25.54 -1.27 -14.10
N TYR A 85 -25.87 -1.67 -12.85
CA TYR A 85 -25.31 -2.84 -12.19
C TYR A 85 -26.39 -3.64 -11.43
N GLU A 86 -26.17 -4.95 -11.31
CA GLU A 86 -26.90 -5.83 -10.38
C GLU A 86 -26.13 -5.97 -9.07
N ALA A 87 -24.81 -6.19 -9.16
CA ALA A 87 -23.87 -6.12 -8.04
C ALA A 87 -22.72 -5.20 -8.42
N LEU A 88 -22.24 -4.42 -7.46
CA LEU A 88 -21.15 -3.45 -7.64
C LEU A 88 -20.01 -3.75 -6.67
N VAL A 89 -18.76 -3.76 -7.18
CA VAL A 89 -17.57 -3.86 -6.35
C VAL A 89 -16.72 -2.60 -6.50
N LEU A 90 -16.62 -1.85 -5.43
CA LEU A 90 -15.77 -0.67 -5.34
C LEU A 90 -14.32 -1.12 -5.12
N ALA A 91 -13.47 -0.86 -6.11
CA ALA A 91 -12.05 -1.23 -6.12
C ALA A 91 -11.18 -0.05 -6.55
N THR A 92 -11.59 1.16 -6.20
CA THR A 92 -10.98 2.43 -6.65
C THR A 92 -9.60 2.69 -6.04
N GLY A 93 -9.24 1.95 -4.99
CA GLY A 93 -7.93 2.02 -4.38
C GLY A 93 -7.72 3.31 -3.59
N ALA A 94 -6.51 3.86 -3.69
CA ALA A 94 -6.11 5.09 -3.01
C ALA A 94 -5.39 6.03 -3.96
N GLU A 95 -5.46 7.32 -3.67
CA GLU A 95 -4.76 8.38 -4.36
C GLU A 95 -3.67 9.00 -3.49
N PRO A 96 -2.54 9.43 -4.06
CA PRO A 96 -1.46 10.05 -3.30
C PRO A 96 -1.88 11.43 -2.79
N LEU A 97 -1.39 11.78 -1.60
CA LEU A 97 -1.51 13.13 -1.09
C LEU A 97 -0.57 14.08 -1.84
N THR A 98 -1.06 15.25 -2.18
CA THR A 98 -0.27 16.33 -2.77
C THR A 98 0.31 17.24 -1.67
N LEU A 99 1.44 17.85 -1.95
CA LEU A 99 1.98 18.87 -1.07
C LEU A 99 1.25 20.20 -1.35
N PRO A 100 0.62 20.82 -0.35
CA PRO A 100 -0.12 22.07 -0.58
C PRO A 100 0.73 23.15 -1.26
N GLY A 101 0.20 23.75 -2.33
CA GLY A 101 0.88 24.78 -3.10
C GLY A 101 1.93 24.25 -4.09
N SER A 102 2.03 22.92 -4.29
CA SER A 102 2.92 22.33 -5.28
C SER A 102 2.21 21.92 -6.58
N GLU A 103 0.90 22.10 -6.66
CA GLU A 103 0.10 21.72 -7.82
C GLU A 103 0.51 22.55 -9.05
N GLY A 104 0.86 21.86 -10.13
CA GLY A 104 1.31 22.48 -11.38
C GLY A 104 2.73 23.08 -11.34
N VAL A 105 3.44 22.96 -10.22
CA VAL A 105 4.85 23.40 -10.15
C VAL A 105 5.71 22.47 -10.99
N ARG A 106 6.44 23.05 -11.94
CA ARG A 106 7.34 22.29 -12.82
C ARG A 106 8.41 21.56 -12.02
N GLY A 107 8.56 20.24 -12.30
CA GLY A 107 9.54 19.39 -11.65
C GLY A 107 9.04 18.75 -10.35
N VAL A 108 7.78 18.98 -9.96
CA VAL A 108 7.13 18.23 -8.87
C VAL A 108 6.42 17.02 -9.44
N HIS A 109 6.62 15.88 -8.82
CA HIS A 109 6.10 14.58 -9.25
C HIS A 109 5.50 13.79 -8.10
N LEU A 110 4.51 12.97 -8.44
CA LEU A 110 3.99 11.88 -7.62
C LEU A 110 4.47 10.55 -8.21
N LEU A 111 4.31 9.46 -7.48
CA LEU A 111 4.55 8.10 -7.98
C LEU A 111 3.41 7.19 -7.55
N ARG A 112 2.43 6.99 -8.42
CA ARG A 112 1.28 6.11 -8.20
C ARG A 112 0.88 5.34 -9.44
N THR A 113 1.01 5.97 -10.63
CA THR A 113 0.53 5.44 -11.91
C THR A 113 1.69 5.05 -12.83
N LEU A 114 1.39 4.28 -13.89
CA LEU A 114 2.36 3.96 -14.93
C LEU A 114 2.90 5.23 -15.61
N ASP A 115 2.02 6.21 -15.84
CA ASP A 115 2.40 7.50 -16.40
C ASP A 115 3.32 8.30 -15.47
N ASP A 116 3.14 8.20 -14.15
CA ASP A 116 4.06 8.82 -13.20
C ASP A 116 5.45 8.19 -13.31
N ALA A 117 5.53 6.86 -13.34
CA ALA A 117 6.80 6.16 -13.52
C ALA A 117 7.47 6.54 -14.85
N ALA A 118 6.70 6.63 -15.94
CA ALA A 118 7.19 7.04 -17.24
C ALA A 118 7.76 8.48 -17.23
N ARG A 119 7.08 9.41 -16.54
CA ARG A 119 7.57 10.79 -16.36
C ARG A 119 8.84 10.89 -15.52
N LEU A 120 9.03 9.96 -14.57
CA LEU A 120 10.19 9.95 -13.66
C LEU A 120 11.43 9.26 -14.26
N ARG A 121 11.28 8.36 -15.26
CA ARG A 121 12.42 7.70 -15.92
C ARG A 121 13.48 8.67 -16.44
N PRO A 122 13.13 9.75 -17.19
CA PRO A 122 14.11 10.73 -17.64
C PRO A 122 14.84 11.43 -16.48
N VAL A 123 14.15 11.72 -15.38
CA VAL A 123 14.75 12.33 -14.18
C VAL A 123 15.87 11.45 -13.62
N LEU A 124 15.66 10.15 -13.56
CA LEU A 124 16.68 9.21 -13.10
C LEU A 124 17.81 9.02 -14.13
N ALA A 125 17.48 8.98 -15.42
CA ALA A 125 18.46 8.82 -16.50
C ALA A 125 19.43 9.99 -16.57
N ASP A 126 18.97 11.22 -16.29
CA ASP A 126 19.78 12.42 -16.27
C ASP A 126 20.65 12.55 -15.00
N ALA A 127 20.55 11.62 -14.07
CA ALA A 127 21.27 11.59 -12.78
C ALA A 127 21.20 12.94 -12.03
N GLN A 128 20.05 13.59 -12.06
CA GLN A 128 19.81 14.90 -11.44
C GLN A 128 19.83 14.82 -9.92
N ALA A 129 19.99 15.98 -9.26
CA ALA A 129 19.72 16.11 -7.85
C ALA A 129 18.20 16.03 -7.61
N VAL A 130 17.75 15.13 -6.76
CA VAL A 130 16.35 14.95 -6.41
C VAL A 130 16.09 15.17 -4.94
N VAL A 131 14.98 15.84 -4.62
CA VAL A 131 14.47 15.97 -3.27
C VAL A 131 13.22 15.09 -3.15
N VAL A 132 13.22 14.18 -2.18
CA VAL A 132 12.06 13.36 -1.84
C VAL A 132 11.41 13.95 -0.59
N VAL A 133 10.15 14.31 -0.68
CA VAL A 133 9.36 14.82 0.45
C VAL A 133 8.53 13.67 1.01
N GLY A 134 8.87 13.27 2.25
CA GLY A 134 8.31 12.11 2.95
C GLY A 134 9.25 10.90 2.96
N ALA A 135 9.54 10.39 4.15
CA ALA A 135 10.35 9.17 4.38
C ALA A 135 9.48 7.96 4.74
N GLY A 136 8.29 7.85 4.10
CA GLY A 136 7.44 6.67 4.12
C GLY A 136 7.95 5.56 3.18
N TRP A 137 7.16 4.49 3.00
CA TRP A 137 7.55 3.33 2.16
C TRP A 137 7.90 3.72 0.73
N ILE A 138 7.05 4.50 0.05
CA ILE A 138 7.27 4.91 -1.35
C ILE A 138 8.43 5.87 -1.47
N GLY A 139 8.57 6.83 -0.52
CA GLY A 139 9.72 7.74 -0.50
C GLY A 139 11.05 7.00 -0.36
N ALA A 140 11.11 5.98 0.50
CA ALA A 140 12.30 5.12 0.67
C ALA A 140 12.60 4.28 -0.58
N GLU A 141 11.58 3.69 -1.22
CA GLU A 141 11.76 2.92 -2.46
C GLU A 141 12.22 3.81 -3.61
N PHE A 142 11.61 4.99 -3.77
CA PHE A 142 12.06 5.95 -4.78
C PHE A 142 13.50 6.42 -4.52
N ALA A 143 13.83 6.77 -3.26
CA ALA A 143 15.19 7.15 -2.89
C ALA A 143 16.20 6.02 -3.19
N THR A 144 15.80 4.77 -2.99
CA THR A 144 16.59 3.58 -3.37
C THR A 144 16.86 3.54 -4.87
N ALA A 145 15.82 3.62 -5.69
CA ALA A 145 15.93 3.60 -7.14
C ALA A 145 16.76 4.80 -7.68
N ALA A 146 16.54 5.98 -7.12
CA ALA A 146 17.29 7.18 -7.51
C ALA A 146 18.78 7.07 -7.15
N ARG A 147 19.12 6.50 -5.98
CA ARG A 147 20.53 6.23 -5.62
C ARG A 147 21.17 5.19 -6.53
N GLU A 148 20.43 4.13 -6.88
CA GLU A 148 20.88 3.11 -7.82
C GLU A 148 21.17 3.70 -9.22
N ALA A 149 20.32 4.65 -9.65
CA ALA A 149 20.50 5.39 -10.89
C ALA A 149 21.62 6.46 -10.85
N GLY A 150 22.25 6.70 -9.67
CA GLY A 150 23.35 7.66 -9.53
C GLY A 150 22.92 9.09 -9.17
N CYS A 151 21.63 9.35 -8.91
CA CYS A 151 21.14 10.66 -8.51
C CYS A 151 21.69 11.09 -7.14
N ALA A 152 21.91 12.40 -6.95
CA ALA A 152 22.09 12.98 -5.62
C ALA A 152 20.73 13.08 -4.94
N VAL A 153 20.53 12.35 -3.83
CA VAL A 153 19.23 12.23 -3.17
C VAL A 153 19.25 12.93 -1.80
N THR A 154 18.28 13.82 -1.59
CA THR A 154 17.95 14.38 -0.27
C THR A 154 16.51 14.01 0.06
N VAL A 155 16.30 13.35 1.20
CA VAL A 155 14.96 13.01 1.70
C VAL A 155 14.63 13.96 2.86
N VAL A 156 13.47 14.61 2.78
CA VAL A 156 12.95 15.55 3.79
C VAL A 156 11.74 14.92 4.47
N GLU A 157 11.81 14.74 5.77
CA GLU A 157 10.75 14.17 6.58
C GLU A 157 10.33 15.14 7.68
N ALA A 158 9.03 15.43 7.77
CA ALA A 158 8.49 16.35 8.75
C ALA A 158 8.51 15.78 10.18
N ALA A 159 8.38 14.45 10.30
CA ALA A 159 8.51 13.76 11.58
C ALA A 159 9.99 13.65 12.01
N ASP A 160 10.20 13.29 13.25
CA ASP A 160 11.53 13.12 13.86
C ASP A 160 12.31 11.90 13.35
N ARG A 161 11.63 10.99 12.61
CA ARG A 161 12.20 9.73 12.10
C ARG A 161 11.50 9.27 10.81
N VAL A 162 12.12 8.32 10.13
CA VAL A 162 11.51 7.64 8.99
C VAL A 162 10.36 6.73 9.43
N LEU A 163 9.38 6.51 8.56
CA LEU A 163 8.25 5.59 8.78
C LEU A 163 7.45 5.87 10.05
N ALA A 164 7.47 7.12 10.57
CA ALA A 164 6.85 7.49 11.83
C ALA A 164 5.37 7.18 11.94
N GLY A 165 4.63 7.20 10.82
CA GLY A 165 3.22 6.81 10.74
C GLY A 165 2.97 5.31 10.55
N ALA A 166 4.02 4.48 10.47
CA ALA A 166 3.90 3.06 10.11
C ALA A 166 4.62 2.11 11.07
N LEU A 167 5.65 2.57 11.79
CA LEU A 167 6.47 1.72 12.66
C LEU A 167 6.81 2.44 13.97
N PRO A 168 7.04 1.70 15.07
CA PRO A 168 7.58 2.24 16.33
C PRO A 168 8.93 2.93 16.17
N ALA A 169 9.27 3.81 17.12
CA ALA A 169 10.42 4.70 17.02
C ALA A 169 11.75 3.94 16.83
N GLU A 170 11.98 2.94 17.64
CA GLU A 170 13.21 2.15 17.64
C GLU A 170 13.48 1.44 16.30
N VAL A 171 12.41 1.02 15.61
CA VAL A 171 12.52 0.39 14.29
C VAL A 171 12.78 1.44 13.20
N GLY A 172 12.04 2.54 13.23
CA GLY A 172 12.26 3.67 12.32
C GLY A 172 13.67 4.24 12.42
N GLU A 173 14.20 4.41 13.63
CA GLU A 173 15.57 4.88 13.86
C GLU A 173 16.63 3.91 13.29
N ALA A 174 16.44 2.60 13.48
CA ALA A 174 17.32 1.59 12.92
C ALA A 174 17.34 1.65 11.38
N MET A 175 16.18 1.78 10.74
CA MET A 175 16.05 1.88 9.29
C MET A 175 16.56 3.23 8.74
N GLY A 176 16.46 4.31 9.52
CA GLY A 176 16.96 5.63 9.13
C GLY A 176 18.46 5.66 8.83
N ARG A 177 19.25 4.79 9.44
CA ARG A 177 20.70 4.66 9.17
C ARG A 177 21.03 4.21 7.75
N TRP A 178 20.09 3.54 7.08
CA TRP A 178 20.29 3.01 5.72
C TRP A 178 20.45 4.10 4.67
N TYR A 179 19.83 5.26 4.89
CA TYR A 179 19.94 6.40 3.98
C TYR A 179 21.38 6.87 3.84
N ALA A 180 22.03 7.14 4.98
CA ALA A 180 23.44 7.56 5.00
C ALA A 180 24.37 6.46 4.45
N GLN A 181 24.12 5.19 4.77
CA GLN A 181 24.89 4.05 4.26
C GLN A 181 24.80 3.94 2.72
N ALA A 182 23.66 4.34 2.14
CA ALA A 182 23.44 4.38 0.69
C ALA A 182 23.89 5.71 0.05
N GLY A 183 24.43 6.64 0.83
CA GLY A 183 24.86 7.96 0.34
C GLY A 183 23.70 8.92 0.03
N ALA A 184 22.53 8.71 0.63
CA ALA A 184 21.42 9.65 0.59
C ALA A 184 21.47 10.56 1.84
N THR A 185 21.12 11.83 1.66
CA THR A 185 20.94 12.77 2.78
C THR A 185 19.52 12.61 3.33
N LEU A 186 19.39 12.40 4.64
CA LEU A 186 18.11 12.35 5.34
C LEU A 186 17.99 13.55 6.29
N LEU A 187 16.93 14.32 6.15
CA LEU A 187 16.60 15.46 7.00
C LEU A 187 15.27 15.16 7.69
N THR A 188 15.33 14.74 8.95
CA THR A 188 14.15 14.53 9.82
C THR A 188 13.84 15.79 10.63
N GLY A 189 12.60 15.92 11.11
CA GLY A 189 12.12 17.12 11.78
C GLY A 189 12.11 18.35 10.87
N ALA A 190 12.20 18.15 9.55
CA ALA A 190 12.32 19.21 8.56
C ALA A 190 11.02 19.33 7.75
N ARG A 191 10.41 20.52 7.78
CA ARG A 191 9.16 20.80 7.05
C ARG A 191 9.46 21.59 5.79
N VAL A 192 8.83 21.19 4.69
CA VAL A 192 8.82 21.97 3.45
C VAL A 192 7.87 23.13 3.62
N ALA A 193 8.38 24.36 3.36
CA ALA A 193 7.59 25.58 3.36
C ALA A 193 6.99 25.85 1.96
N SER A 194 7.81 25.68 0.91
CA SER A 194 7.37 25.81 -0.48
C SER A 194 8.26 25.03 -1.43
N VAL A 195 7.73 24.76 -2.61
CA VAL A 195 8.49 24.20 -3.74
C VAL A 195 8.42 25.18 -4.91
N GLU A 196 9.58 25.48 -5.47
CA GLU A 196 9.72 26.34 -6.62
C GLU A 196 10.49 25.58 -7.72
N PRO A 197 10.41 25.99 -8.99
CA PRO A 197 11.23 25.37 -10.03
C PRO A 197 12.70 25.41 -9.68
N GLY A 198 13.32 24.22 -9.55
CA GLY A 198 14.75 24.06 -9.26
C GLY A 198 15.13 24.07 -7.78
N ARG A 199 14.21 24.27 -6.84
CA ARG A 199 14.53 24.27 -5.39
C ARG A 199 13.35 23.94 -4.49
N VAL A 200 13.66 23.46 -3.30
CA VAL A 200 12.74 23.29 -2.18
C VAL A 200 13.18 24.21 -1.05
N LEU A 201 12.26 25.01 -0.50
CA LEU A 201 12.48 25.86 0.65
C LEU A 201 11.96 25.17 1.91
N LEU A 202 12.77 25.03 2.92
CA LEU A 202 12.37 24.49 4.22
C LEU A 202 11.90 25.60 5.17
N ALA A 203 11.07 25.24 6.14
CA ALA A 203 10.51 26.17 7.12
C ALA A 203 11.56 26.85 8.02
N ASP A 204 12.75 26.28 8.14
CA ASP A 204 13.89 26.85 8.87
C ASP A 204 14.78 27.77 8.02
N GLY A 205 14.38 28.03 6.77
CA GLY A 205 15.07 28.91 5.83
C GLY A 205 16.14 28.25 4.98
N ARG A 206 16.43 26.96 5.16
CA ARG A 206 17.35 26.23 4.26
C ARG A 206 16.72 26.09 2.87
N GLU A 207 17.56 26.21 1.86
CA GLU A 207 17.20 25.96 0.46
C GLU A 207 17.90 24.68 -0.05
N LEU A 208 17.15 23.79 -0.68
CA LEU A 208 17.67 22.55 -1.25
C LEU A 208 17.55 22.64 -2.77
N PRO A 209 18.67 22.62 -3.53
CA PRO A 209 18.61 22.49 -4.99
C PRO A 209 17.93 21.19 -5.40
N ALA A 210 17.00 21.25 -6.35
CA ALA A 210 16.24 20.11 -6.80
C ALA A 210 15.99 20.18 -8.31
N GLY A 211 16.59 19.29 -9.08
CA GLY A 211 16.22 19.08 -10.48
C GLY A 211 14.81 18.48 -10.59
N ALA A 212 14.42 17.68 -9.60
CA ALA A 212 13.04 17.20 -9.41
C ALA A 212 12.70 17.02 -7.93
N VAL A 213 11.41 17.14 -7.61
CA VAL A 213 10.84 16.92 -6.29
C VAL A 213 9.82 15.80 -6.38
N ILE A 214 9.99 14.78 -5.57
CA ILE A 214 9.08 13.65 -5.49
C ILE A 214 8.29 13.73 -4.18
N VAL A 215 6.97 13.80 -4.26
CA VAL A 215 6.09 13.91 -3.09
C VAL A 215 5.54 12.53 -2.73
N GLY A 216 5.94 12.02 -1.54
CA GLY A 216 5.54 10.72 -1.01
C GLY A 216 5.09 10.83 0.46
N ILE A 217 4.11 11.72 0.74
CA ILE A 217 3.66 12.06 2.08
C ILE A 217 2.42 11.28 2.55
N GLY A 218 2.07 10.21 1.85
CA GLY A 218 0.95 9.34 2.15
C GLY A 218 -0.07 9.25 1.03
N ALA A 219 -1.13 8.52 1.31
CA ALA A 219 -2.25 8.32 0.39
C ALA A 219 -3.57 8.33 1.19
N ARG A 220 -4.67 8.60 0.50
CA ARG A 220 -6.02 8.50 1.04
C ARG A 220 -6.88 7.62 0.13
N PRO A 221 -7.95 6.97 0.63
CA PRO A 221 -8.90 6.26 -0.20
C PRO A 221 -9.43 7.11 -1.35
N ALA A 222 -9.50 6.56 -2.56
CA ALA A 222 -10.02 7.25 -3.75
C ALA A 222 -11.55 7.13 -3.80
N THR A 223 -12.22 7.79 -2.88
CA THR A 223 -13.66 7.65 -2.57
C THR A 223 -14.42 8.98 -2.56
N ALA A 224 -13.76 10.10 -2.84
CA ALA A 224 -14.38 11.43 -2.78
C ALA A 224 -15.63 11.54 -3.69
N TRP A 225 -15.67 10.81 -4.80
CA TRP A 225 -16.79 10.74 -5.73
C TRP A 225 -18.05 10.05 -5.16
N LEU A 226 -17.91 9.37 -4.00
CA LEU A 226 -19.02 8.69 -3.30
C LEU A 226 -19.73 9.56 -2.27
N ALA A 227 -19.30 10.81 -2.05
CA ALA A 227 -19.81 11.68 -0.98
C ALA A 227 -21.34 11.81 -0.94
N ASP A 228 -21.99 11.88 -2.10
CA ASP A 228 -23.44 12.06 -2.22
C ASP A 228 -24.20 10.75 -2.53
N SER A 229 -23.54 9.61 -2.47
CA SER A 229 -24.10 8.29 -2.85
C SER A 229 -24.99 7.65 -1.77
N GLY A 230 -24.87 8.12 -0.52
CA GLY A 230 -25.52 7.49 0.65
C GLY A 230 -24.76 6.28 1.20
N ILE A 231 -23.56 5.97 0.68
CA ILE A 231 -22.69 4.94 1.24
C ILE A 231 -21.99 5.45 2.50
N ASP A 232 -21.82 4.59 3.50
CA ASP A 232 -21.11 4.94 4.73
C ASP A 232 -19.60 5.05 4.48
N LEU A 233 -19.05 6.25 4.75
CA LEU A 233 -17.63 6.53 4.71
C LEU A 233 -17.08 6.71 6.14
N GLY A 234 -15.89 6.18 6.38
CA GLY A 234 -15.14 6.43 7.61
C GLY A 234 -14.57 7.84 7.69
N PRO A 235 -14.08 8.27 8.85
CA PRO A 235 -13.47 9.60 9.02
C PRO A 235 -12.18 9.80 8.20
N ASP A 236 -11.56 8.71 7.76
CA ASP A 236 -10.40 8.66 6.88
C ASP A 236 -10.78 8.63 5.38
N GLY A 237 -12.08 8.69 5.08
CA GLY A 237 -12.64 8.61 3.75
C GLY A 237 -12.78 7.18 3.21
N SER A 238 -12.40 6.14 3.96
CA SER A 238 -12.58 4.76 3.51
C SER A 238 -14.05 4.36 3.45
N VAL A 239 -14.42 3.50 2.50
CA VAL A 239 -15.73 2.85 2.50
C VAL A 239 -15.81 1.92 3.70
N THR A 240 -16.81 2.12 4.55
CA THR A 240 -17.07 1.27 5.71
C THR A 240 -17.71 -0.04 5.26
N ALA A 241 -16.97 -1.13 5.32
CA ALA A 241 -17.47 -2.46 4.98
C ALA A 241 -17.66 -3.34 6.24
N ASP A 242 -18.51 -4.35 6.13
CA ASP A 242 -18.65 -5.39 7.15
C ASP A 242 -17.56 -6.48 7.03
N ALA A 243 -17.70 -7.54 7.82
CA ALA A 243 -16.74 -8.64 7.81
C ALA A 243 -16.76 -9.48 6.51
N TRP A 244 -17.70 -9.26 5.63
CA TRP A 244 -17.78 -9.88 4.31
C TRP A 244 -17.50 -8.91 3.18
N LEU A 245 -17.01 -7.72 3.53
CA LEU A 245 -16.72 -6.63 2.60
C LEU A 245 -17.95 -6.04 1.92
N ARG A 246 -19.15 -6.23 2.49
CA ARG A 246 -20.39 -5.57 2.09
C ARG A 246 -20.41 -4.14 2.64
N THR A 247 -20.95 -3.22 1.87
CA THR A 247 -21.12 -1.82 2.30
C THR A 247 -22.51 -1.60 2.95
N SER A 248 -22.83 -0.37 3.30
CA SER A 248 -24.17 0.02 3.77
C SER A 248 -25.25 -0.03 2.68
N LEU A 249 -24.86 -0.16 1.41
CA LEU A 249 -25.77 -0.26 0.27
C LEU A 249 -25.91 -1.74 -0.15
N GLU A 250 -27.15 -2.14 -0.46
CA GLU A 250 -27.45 -3.50 -0.93
C GLU A 250 -26.72 -3.82 -2.23
N ASP A 251 -26.15 -5.01 -2.33
CA ASP A 251 -25.36 -5.51 -3.48
C ASP A 251 -24.15 -4.63 -3.87
N VAL A 252 -23.66 -3.81 -2.94
CA VAL A 252 -22.47 -3.01 -3.11
C VAL A 252 -21.38 -3.44 -2.13
N TYR A 253 -20.22 -3.78 -2.66
CA TYR A 253 -19.05 -4.28 -1.93
C TYR A 253 -17.89 -3.30 -2.07
N ALA A 254 -16.90 -3.38 -1.16
CA ALA A 254 -15.67 -2.61 -1.26
C ALA A 254 -14.44 -3.46 -0.94
N VAL A 255 -13.38 -3.36 -1.76
CA VAL A 255 -12.16 -4.18 -1.65
C VAL A 255 -10.89 -3.35 -1.87
N GLY A 256 -9.79 -3.80 -1.29
CA GLY A 256 -8.47 -3.17 -1.44
C GLY A 256 -8.35 -1.85 -0.66
N ASP A 257 -7.53 -0.92 -1.16
CA ASP A 257 -7.11 0.28 -0.44
C ASP A 257 -8.25 1.29 -0.16
N CYS A 258 -9.41 1.16 -0.80
CA CYS A 258 -10.56 2.04 -0.55
C CYS A 258 -11.47 1.56 0.58
N ALA A 259 -11.29 0.33 1.08
CA ALA A 259 -12.19 -0.31 2.02
C ALA A 259 -11.59 -0.47 3.41
N SER A 260 -12.35 -0.13 4.46
CA SER A 260 -12.04 -0.52 5.84
C SER A 260 -13.00 -1.59 6.30
N PHE A 261 -12.50 -2.56 7.08
CA PHE A 261 -13.26 -3.74 7.54
C PHE A 261 -12.92 -4.07 9.00
N PRO A 262 -13.86 -4.70 9.77
CA PRO A 262 -13.59 -5.11 11.14
C PRO A 262 -12.66 -6.33 11.16
N SER A 263 -11.70 -6.34 12.07
CA SER A 263 -10.86 -7.50 12.36
C SER A 263 -11.15 -8.01 13.77
N ALA A 264 -11.64 -9.24 13.87
CA ALA A 264 -11.83 -9.92 15.16
C ALA A 264 -10.48 -10.26 15.80
N ARG A 265 -9.46 -10.57 14.98
CA ARG A 265 -8.10 -10.88 15.41
C ARG A 265 -7.45 -9.73 16.16
N TYR A 266 -7.61 -8.51 15.65
CA TYR A 266 -6.98 -7.31 16.23
C TYR A 266 -7.93 -6.50 17.12
N GLY A 267 -9.24 -6.80 17.11
CA GLY A 267 -10.26 -6.10 17.90
C GLY A 267 -10.51 -4.67 17.45
N THR A 268 -10.18 -4.35 16.21
CA THR A 268 -10.30 -3.01 15.63
C THR A 268 -10.72 -3.07 14.16
N ARG A 269 -11.05 -1.92 13.59
CA ARG A 269 -11.26 -1.78 12.15
C ARG A 269 -9.92 -1.54 11.48
N LEU A 270 -9.64 -2.23 10.38
CA LEU A 270 -8.42 -2.08 9.59
C LEU A 270 -8.71 -1.36 8.27
N LEU A 271 -7.84 -0.43 7.91
CA LEU A 271 -7.66 0.10 6.56
C LEU A 271 -6.26 -0.31 6.10
N VAL A 272 -6.17 -1.20 5.13
CA VAL A 272 -4.91 -1.86 4.73
C VAL A 272 -4.57 -1.48 3.30
N HIS A 273 -3.60 -0.56 3.12
CA HIS A 273 -3.11 -0.10 1.82
C HIS A 273 -1.97 -0.99 1.31
N HIS A 274 -2.21 -2.31 1.23
CA HIS A 274 -1.18 -3.27 0.81
C HIS A 274 -1.68 -4.19 -0.28
N TRP A 275 -0.77 -4.60 -1.14
CA TRP A 275 -1.00 -5.48 -2.28
C TRP A 275 -1.73 -6.77 -1.90
N ASP A 276 -1.31 -7.42 -0.81
CA ASP A 276 -1.88 -8.68 -0.34
C ASP A 276 -3.37 -8.55 0.05
N ASN A 277 -3.78 -7.40 0.62
CA ASN A 277 -5.18 -7.08 0.89
C ASN A 277 -6.02 -7.00 -0.40
N ALA A 278 -5.47 -6.34 -1.42
CA ALA A 278 -6.12 -6.23 -2.73
C ALA A 278 -6.19 -7.57 -3.48
N LEU A 279 -5.37 -8.56 -3.11
CA LEU A 279 -5.38 -9.91 -3.66
C LEU A 279 -6.40 -10.83 -2.95
N GLN A 280 -6.52 -10.73 -1.61
CA GLN A 280 -7.29 -11.69 -0.82
C GLN A 280 -8.77 -11.34 -0.69
N GLY A 281 -9.13 -10.07 -0.45
CA GLY A 281 -10.50 -9.62 -0.26
C GLY A 281 -11.45 -9.98 -1.40
N PRO A 282 -11.05 -9.84 -2.68
CA PRO A 282 -11.85 -10.21 -3.84
C PRO A 282 -12.46 -11.60 -3.84
N ARG A 283 -11.76 -12.58 -3.29
CA ARG A 283 -12.24 -13.98 -3.25
C ARG A 283 -13.43 -14.15 -2.31
N VAL A 284 -13.46 -13.40 -1.20
CA VAL A 284 -14.59 -13.41 -0.26
C VAL A 284 -15.80 -12.74 -0.90
N VAL A 285 -15.60 -11.60 -1.56
CA VAL A 285 -16.68 -10.89 -2.26
C VAL A 285 -17.25 -11.75 -3.40
N ALA A 286 -16.43 -12.41 -4.20
CA ALA A 286 -16.90 -13.29 -5.27
C ALA A 286 -17.75 -14.46 -4.71
N ALA A 287 -17.32 -15.07 -3.61
CA ALA A 287 -18.07 -16.13 -2.95
C ALA A 287 -19.43 -15.62 -2.42
N ASP A 288 -19.43 -14.42 -1.84
CA ASP A 288 -20.64 -13.82 -1.28
C ASP A 288 -21.67 -13.47 -2.38
N ILE A 289 -21.22 -12.88 -3.49
CA ILE A 289 -22.07 -12.59 -4.67
C ILE A 289 -22.72 -13.87 -5.24
N LEU A 290 -21.95 -14.95 -5.31
CA LEU A 290 -22.42 -16.22 -5.90
C LEU A 290 -23.40 -16.99 -5.02
N SER A 291 -23.19 -16.99 -3.71
CA SER A 291 -23.94 -17.81 -2.77
C SER A 291 -25.07 -17.05 -2.06
N GLY A 292 -25.14 -15.72 -2.22
CA GLY A 292 -26.03 -14.86 -1.46
C GLY A 292 -25.65 -14.79 0.03
N GLY A 293 -24.43 -15.18 0.37
CA GLY A 293 -23.87 -15.20 1.72
C GLY A 293 -22.75 -16.23 1.87
N THR A 294 -21.72 -15.92 2.65
CA THR A 294 -20.63 -16.83 2.99
C THR A 294 -20.42 -16.87 4.48
N ASP A 295 -20.15 -18.05 5.04
CA ASP A 295 -19.83 -18.21 6.47
C ASP A 295 -18.41 -17.74 6.82
N ARG A 296 -17.57 -17.50 5.82
CA ARG A 296 -16.19 -17.10 6.02
C ARG A 296 -16.03 -15.58 5.99
N ALA A 297 -15.86 -14.99 7.17
CA ALA A 297 -15.51 -13.58 7.30
C ALA A 297 -14.10 -13.29 6.76
N TYR A 298 -13.90 -12.06 6.26
CA TYR A 298 -12.60 -11.55 5.85
C TYR A 298 -11.83 -11.00 7.06
N ASP A 299 -10.86 -11.74 7.54
CA ASP A 299 -9.99 -11.35 8.66
C ASP A 299 -8.56 -11.86 8.43
N PRO A 300 -7.86 -11.35 7.41
CA PRO A 300 -6.52 -11.81 7.07
C PRO A 300 -5.49 -11.31 8.09
N VAL A 301 -4.31 -11.95 8.07
CA VAL A 301 -3.10 -11.35 8.61
C VAL A 301 -2.54 -10.42 7.52
N PRO A 302 -2.58 -9.08 7.71
CA PRO A 302 -2.03 -8.15 6.74
C PRO A 302 -0.57 -8.46 6.43
N TYR A 303 -0.18 -8.32 5.17
CA TYR A 303 1.18 -8.54 4.74
C TYR A 303 1.61 -7.51 3.71
N PHE A 304 2.84 -7.04 3.80
CA PHE A 304 3.49 -6.27 2.76
C PHE A 304 5.01 -6.48 2.76
N TRP A 305 5.65 -5.97 1.71
CA TRP A 305 7.10 -5.91 1.61
C TRP A 305 7.55 -4.58 1.03
N SER A 306 8.80 -4.26 1.27
CA SER A 306 9.48 -3.10 0.67
C SER A 306 10.94 -3.44 0.41
N GLU A 307 11.49 -2.87 -0.66
CA GLU A 307 12.91 -2.96 -0.97
C GLU A 307 13.55 -1.60 -0.75
N GLN A 308 14.46 -1.52 0.20
CA GLN A 308 15.08 -0.26 0.61
C GLN A 308 16.59 -0.42 0.74
N PHE A 309 17.33 0.31 -0.09
CA PHE A 309 18.80 0.37 -0.04
C PHE A 309 19.47 -1.02 0.03
N GLY A 310 19.02 -1.92 -0.85
CA GLY A 310 19.52 -3.29 -0.95
C GLY A 310 19.03 -4.23 0.16
N ARG A 311 18.06 -3.84 0.96
CA ARG A 311 17.45 -4.66 2.01
C ARG A 311 16.01 -5.01 1.66
N PHE A 312 15.67 -6.28 1.83
CA PHE A 312 14.31 -6.77 1.67
C PHE A 312 13.61 -6.79 3.03
N VAL A 313 12.66 -5.87 3.18
CA VAL A 313 11.85 -5.70 4.38
C VAL A 313 10.50 -6.36 4.16
N GLN A 314 10.07 -7.19 5.09
CA GLN A 314 8.76 -7.84 5.08
C GLN A 314 8.07 -7.61 6.42
N TYR A 315 6.77 -7.40 6.38
CA TYR A 315 5.96 -7.20 7.56
C TYR A 315 4.68 -8.03 7.48
N ALA A 316 4.30 -8.67 8.58
CA ALA A 316 3.01 -9.34 8.70
C ALA A 316 2.37 -9.00 10.05
N GLY A 317 1.05 -8.83 10.02
CA GLY A 317 0.26 -8.53 11.21
C GLY A 317 -0.14 -7.07 11.38
N HIS A 318 -0.46 -6.72 12.62
CA HIS A 318 -0.81 -5.36 13.04
C HIS A 318 -0.33 -5.18 14.48
N HIS A 319 0.63 -4.28 14.68
CA HIS A 319 1.32 -4.18 15.97
C HIS A 319 0.66 -3.23 16.97
N ASP A 320 -0.38 -2.50 16.55
CA ASP A 320 -1.11 -1.64 17.48
C ASP A 320 -1.72 -2.46 18.62
N GLY A 321 -1.53 -1.99 19.85
CA GLY A 321 -1.96 -2.69 21.05
C GLY A 321 -1.05 -3.85 21.49
N ALA A 322 0.15 -3.99 20.89
CA ALA A 322 1.18 -4.88 21.44
C ALA A 322 1.68 -4.33 22.80
N ASP A 323 1.91 -5.24 23.73
CA ASP A 323 2.40 -4.94 25.07
C ASP A 323 3.91 -5.26 25.26
N GLU A 324 4.48 -6.02 24.33
CA GLU A 324 5.87 -6.39 24.32
C GLU A 324 6.49 -6.35 22.90
N THR A 325 7.71 -5.79 22.81
CA THR A 325 8.53 -5.78 21.59
C THR A 325 9.77 -6.62 21.79
N VAL A 326 9.97 -7.63 20.96
CA VAL A 326 11.11 -8.56 21.06
C VAL A 326 11.96 -8.49 19.79
N TRP A 327 13.22 -8.07 19.96
CA TRP A 327 14.21 -8.05 18.89
C TRP A 327 14.86 -9.42 18.71
N ARG A 328 15.11 -9.80 17.46
CA ARG A 328 15.81 -11.02 17.05
C ARG A 328 16.99 -10.68 16.15
N GLY A 329 18.20 -10.70 16.70
CA GLY A 329 19.41 -10.21 16.07
C GLY A 329 19.64 -8.72 16.29
N ASP A 330 20.74 -8.20 15.75
CA ASP A 330 21.13 -6.80 15.88
C ASP A 330 20.63 -6.01 14.66
N PRO A 331 19.96 -4.87 14.85
CA PRO A 331 19.53 -4.03 13.72
C PRO A 331 20.70 -3.38 12.95
N GLY A 332 21.93 -3.47 13.46
CA GLY A 332 23.16 -3.14 12.73
C GLY A 332 23.58 -4.20 11.73
N ASP A 333 23.10 -5.43 11.87
CA ASP A 333 23.39 -6.55 10.99
C ASP A 333 22.54 -6.51 9.71
N PRO A 334 22.96 -7.25 8.66
CA PRO A 334 22.17 -7.37 7.42
C PRO A 334 20.84 -8.10 7.60
N ALA A 335 20.67 -8.91 8.67
CA ALA A 335 19.50 -9.75 8.87
C ALA A 335 19.05 -9.76 10.34
N TRP A 336 17.84 -9.24 10.57
CA TRP A 336 17.22 -9.17 11.88
C TRP A 336 15.69 -9.18 11.76
N SER A 337 14.99 -9.39 12.86
CA SER A 337 13.54 -9.25 12.91
C SER A 337 13.06 -8.66 14.24
N VAL A 338 11.86 -8.10 14.22
CA VAL A 338 11.15 -7.62 15.40
C VAL A 338 9.82 -8.32 15.49
N CYS A 339 9.50 -8.84 16.66
CA CYS A 339 8.25 -9.49 16.99
C CYS A 339 7.48 -8.62 18.00
N TRP A 340 6.21 -8.37 17.74
CA TRP A 340 5.32 -7.69 18.67
C TRP A 340 4.33 -8.69 19.24
N LEU A 341 4.29 -8.76 20.58
CA LEU A 341 3.42 -9.67 21.31
C LEU A 341 2.31 -8.88 22.02
N ARG A 342 1.18 -9.52 22.20
CA ARG A 342 0.07 -9.07 23.03
C ARG A 342 -0.44 -10.26 23.83
N ASP A 343 -0.43 -10.15 25.16
CA ASP A 343 -0.79 -11.24 26.05
C ASP A 343 0.00 -12.54 25.74
N GLY A 344 1.28 -12.40 25.40
CA GLY A 344 2.18 -13.49 25.03
C GLY A 344 1.97 -14.08 23.63
N ALA A 345 0.96 -13.67 22.88
CA ALA A 345 0.75 -14.12 21.49
C ALA A 345 1.34 -13.12 20.48
N LEU A 346 1.93 -13.64 19.38
CA LEU A 346 2.47 -12.81 18.32
C LEU A 346 1.34 -12.11 17.56
N VAL A 347 1.37 -10.78 17.47
CA VAL A 347 0.40 -9.97 16.72
C VAL A 347 0.99 -9.35 15.46
N ALA A 348 2.31 -9.12 15.44
CA ALA A 348 3.01 -8.66 14.24
C ALA A 348 4.48 -9.09 14.23
N VAL A 349 5.07 -9.15 13.04
CA VAL A 349 6.49 -9.40 12.82
C VAL A 349 7.00 -8.56 11.66
N LEU A 350 8.13 -7.88 11.86
CA LEU A 350 8.91 -7.27 10.78
C LEU A 350 10.21 -8.05 10.63
N ALA A 351 10.57 -8.38 9.40
CA ALA A 351 11.76 -9.15 9.08
C ALA A 351 12.58 -8.45 7.99
N VAL A 352 13.84 -8.21 8.26
CA VAL A 352 14.83 -7.72 7.30
C VAL A 352 15.78 -8.88 7.00
N GLY A 353 15.79 -9.36 5.75
CA GLY A 353 16.65 -10.48 5.34
C GLY A 353 16.38 -11.81 6.08
N ARG A 354 15.22 -11.94 6.77
CA ARG A 354 14.83 -13.14 7.54
C ARG A 354 13.49 -13.73 7.09
N PRO A 355 13.37 -14.23 5.85
CA PRO A 355 12.08 -14.69 5.30
C PRO A 355 11.50 -15.90 6.06
N ARG A 356 12.34 -16.69 6.76
CA ARG A 356 11.86 -17.79 7.60
C ARG A 356 11.12 -17.29 8.84
N ASP A 357 11.62 -16.22 9.48
CA ASP A 357 10.96 -15.62 10.64
C ASP A 357 9.60 -15.04 10.24
N LEU A 358 9.53 -14.39 9.08
CA LEU A 358 8.26 -13.91 8.55
C LEU A 358 7.26 -15.04 8.30
N ALA A 359 7.65 -16.08 7.56
CA ALA A 359 6.75 -17.18 7.22
C ALA A 359 6.25 -17.93 8.45
N GLN A 360 7.11 -18.13 9.46
CA GLN A 360 6.73 -18.75 10.73
C GLN A 360 5.89 -17.80 11.57
N GLY A 361 6.26 -16.52 11.64
CA GLY A 361 5.53 -15.48 12.36
C GLY A 361 4.09 -15.35 11.85
N ARG A 362 3.87 -15.30 10.53
CA ARG A 362 2.53 -15.23 9.94
C ARG A 362 1.63 -16.39 10.43
N ARG A 363 2.16 -17.63 10.46
CA ARG A 363 1.42 -18.81 10.95
C ARG A 363 1.14 -18.73 12.45
N LEU A 364 2.07 -18.19 13.25
CA LEU A 364 1.89 -18.00 14.68
C LEU A 364 0.82 -16.93 14.98
N ILE A 365 0.79 -15.85 14.20
CA ILE A 365 -0.28 -14.84 14.26
C ILE A 365 -1.63 -15.48 13.91
N GLU A 366 -1.69 -16.31 12.88
CA GLU A 366 -2.91 -17.02 12.47
C GLU A 366 -3.43 -17.96 13.55
N SER A 367 -2.52 -18.66 14.26
CA SER A 367 -2.88 -19.66 15.30
C SER A 367 -3.13 -19.04 16.67
N GLY A 368 -2.67 -17.82 16.95
CA GLY A 368 -2.74 -17.19 18.27
C GLY A 368 -1.96 -17.95 19.36
N THR A 369 -0.91 -18.70 18.97
CA THR A 369 -0.11 -19.50 19.89
C THR A 369 0.68 -18.61 20.84
N ALA A 370 0.60 -18.87 22.16
CA ALA A 370 1.42 -18.19 23.15
C ALA A 370 2.90 -18.57 23.01
N LEU A 371 3.78 -17.58 23.11
CA LEU A 371 5.22 -17.70 22.90
C LEU A 371 5.98 -17.36 24.17
N ASP A 372 7.15 -17.98 24.33
CA ASP A 372 8.14 -17.62 25.34
C ASP A 372 9.03 -16.49 24.77
N PRO A 373 8.98 -15.26 25.31
CA PRO A 373 9.75 -14.14 24.80
C PRO A 373 11.27 -14.38 24.78
N ALA A 374 11.81 -15.16 25.71
CA ALA A 374 13.22 -15.50 25.74
C ALA A 374 13.63 -16.39 24.56
N LYS A 375 12.77 -17.34 24.18
CA LYS A 375 12.97 -18.16 22.96
C LYS A 375 12.74 -17.32 21.69
N VAL A 376 11.78 -16.39 21.71
CA VAL A 376 11.56 -15.46 20.60
C VAL A 376 12.80 -14.59 20.38
N ALA A 377 13.44 -14.09 21.42
CA ALA A 377 14.63 -13.23 21.33
C ALA A 377 15.86 -13.93 20.74
N ASP A 378 15.98 -15.27 20.88
CA ASP A 378 17.09 -16.03 20.34
C ASP A 378 16.99 -16.21 18.81
N PRO A 379 17.83 -15.54 17.98
CA PRO A 379 17.76 -15.64 16.53
C PRO A 379 18.18 -17.03 16.00
N GLY A 380 18.79 -17.89 16.80
CA GLY A 380 19.12 -19.26 16.50
C GLY A 380 17.95 -20.22 16.67
N THR A 381 17.00 -19.91 17.54
CA THR A 381 15.79 -20.71 17.76
C THR A 381 14.74 -20.38 16.70
N PRO A 382 14.23 -21.36 15.89
CA PRO A 382 13.13 -21.11 14.96
C PRO A 382 11.89 -20.57 15.69
N LEU A 383 11.23 -19.54 15.17
CA LEU A 383 10.04 -18.94 15.80
C LEU A 383 8.94 -19.97 16.10
N LYS A 384 8.72 -20.94 15.21
CA LYS A 384 7.75 -22.02 15.42
C LYS A 384 8.06 -22.90 16.64
N SER A 385 9.29 -22.87 17.14
CA SER A 385 9.75 -23.63 18.31
C SER A 385 9.75 -22.78 19.59
N ALA A 386 9.32 -21.51 19.50
CA ALA A 386 9.27 -20.58 20.61
C ALA A 386 7.95 -20.63 21.42
N ALA A 387 7.11 -21.64 21.20
CA ALA A 387 5.90 -21.84 22.01
C ALA A 387 6.25 -21.92 23.51
N ALA A 388 5.38 -21.33 24.35
CA ALA A 388 5.50 -21.28 25.79
C ALA A 388 5.34 -22.66 26.44
#